data_7718c1d308ba244ffda144066d00ffa4
#
_entry.id   7718c1d308ba244ffda144066d00ffa4
#
_cell.length_a   1.000
_cell.length_b   1.000
_cell.length_c   1.000
_cell.angle_alpha   90.00
_cell.angle_beta   90.00
_cell.angle_gamma   90.00
#
_symmetry.space_group_name_H-M   'P 1'
#
loop_
_entity.id
_entity.type
_entity.pdbx_description
1 polymer ?
#
loop_
_entity_poly.entity_id
_entity_poly.type
_entity_poly.pdbx_seq_one_letter_code
_entity_poly.pdbx_strand_id
1 'polypeptide(L)'
;MTRPVRGGRLWLGIVLAALTLGNRPHAAAAQAGPGAAPAACQVTLFAINAVPGSEMIDPKLAAIAPQLRKLLPGHGFKLLEVRSKALRTGQTIRCELGNGLTASTVLVRPRDENGKIELRCALRLNEIGLFDIPVATPPNQLFFCDRLLDDGTRLLIGVGAR
;
A
#
# COMPACT_ATOMS: atom_id res chain seq x y z
N MET A 1 66.20 66.57 12.65
CA MET A 1 66.30 67.20 14.00
C MET A 1 65.09 66.71 14.82
N THR A 2 65.42 66.16 15.95
CA THR A 2 64.71 66.07 17.22
C THR A 2 63.55 65.04 17.36
N ARG A 3 63.87 64.02 18.09
CA ARG A 3 63.05 63.20 19.01
C ARG A 3 62.33 64.09 20.04
N PRO A 4 61.41 63.68 20.86
CA PRO A 4 61.42 62.48 21.74
C PRO A 4 60.03 61.78 21.89
N VAL A 5 59.96 60.53 22.23
CA VAL A 5 60.06 59.79 23.50
C VAL A 5 58.80 59.82 24.40
N ARG A 6 58.41 58.64 24.77
CA ARG A 6 57.78 58.20 26.03
C ARG A 6 56.28 58.30 26.18
N GLY A 7 55.79 57.19 26.55
CA GLY A 7 54.55 57.01 27.29
C GLY A 7 54.06 55.56 27.33
N GLY A 8 54.84 54.72 28.01
CA GLY A 8 54.36 53.41 28.37
C GLY A 8 53.22 53.52 29.38
N ARG A 9 52.13 52.88 29.06
CA ARG A 9 51.15 52.47 30.05
C ARG A 9 50.77 51.05 29.74
N LEU A 10 51.35 50.14 30.52
CA LEU A 10 50.80 48.82 30.70
C LEU A 10 49.39 49.00 31.22
N TRP A 11 48.45 48.81 30.35
CA TRP A 11 47.13 48.46 30.77
C TRP A 11 47.01 46.96 30.65
N LEU A 12 47.03 46.37 31.82
CA LEU A 12 46.61 45.01 32.00
C LEU A 12 45.15 44.93 31.64
N GLY A 13 44.91 44.92 30.35
CA GLY A 13 43.58 44.69 29.82
C GLY A 13 43.27 43.23 30.09
N ILE A 14 42.46 42.99 31.09
CA ILE A 14 41.73 41.78 31.28
C ILE A 14 41.12 41.43 29.92
N VAL A 15 41.77 40.50 29.26
CA VAL A 15 41.13 39.81 28.13
C VAL A 15 39.97 39.06 28.71
N LEU A 16 38.88 39.73 28.84
CA LEU A 16 37.60 39.07 28.93
C LEU A 16 37.48 38.26 27.64
N ALA A 17 37.92 37.04 27.72
CA ALA A 17 37.59 36.07 26.71
C ALA A 17 36.06 36.01 26.70
N ALA A 18 35.48 36.90 25.92
CA ALA A 18 34.13 36.67 25.46
C ALA A 18 34.18 35.31 24.78
N LEU A 19 33.86 34.34 25.56
CA LEU A 19 33.30 33.10 25.03
C LEU A 19 32.10 33.52 24.21
N THR A 20 32.35 33.99 23.00
CA THR A 20 31.38 33.83 21.94
C THR A 20 31.17 32.33 21.87
N LEU A 21 30.25 31.86 22.69
CA LEU A 21 29.51 30.68 22.35
C LEU A 21 29.07 30.92 20.92
N GLY A 22 29.91 30.48 19.99
CA GLY A 22 29.57 30.38 18.63
C GLY A 22 28.28 29.60 18.63
N ASN A 23 27.22 30.35 18.47
CA ASN A 23 25.93 29.83 18.06
C ASN A 23 26.22 29.25 16.68
N ARG A 24 26.88 28.08 16.69
CA ARG A 24 26.87 27.21 15.53
C ARG A 24 25.39 27.02 15.29
N PRO A 25 24.85 27.46 14.14
CA PRO A 25 23.59 26.89 13.74
C PRO A 25 23.87 25.39 13.77
N HIS A 26 23.35 24.73 14.77
CA HIS A 26 23.09 23.33 14.66
C HIS A 26 22.24 23.29 13.41
N ALA A 27 22.90 22.97 12.27
CA ALA A 27 22.18 22.31 11.21
C ALA A 27 21.46 21.23 11.98
N ALA A 28 20.19 21.47 12.22
CA ALA A 28 19.28 20.44 12.63
C ALA A 28 19.45 19.41 11.51
N ALA A 29 20.41 18.51 11.73
CA ALA A 29 20.37 17.23 11.09
C ALA A 29 18.96 16.80 11.44
N ALA A 30 18.07 16.92 10.46
CA ALA A 30 16.77 16.33 10.51
C ALA A 30 17.07 14.89 10.90
N GLN A 31 16.98 14.62 12.21
CA GLN A 31 16.92 13.29 12.70
C GLN A 31 15.72 12.74 11.97
N ALA A 32 16.01 12.05 10.86
CA ALA A 32 15.09 11.10 10.30
C ALA A 32 14.67 10.28 11.51
N GLY A 33 13.50 10.62 12.04
CA GLY A 33 12.94 9.95 13.19
C GLY A 33 13.01 8.45 12.92
N PRO A 34 13.17 7.61 13.93
CA PRO A 34 13.33 6.17 13.78
C PRO A 34 12.28 5.70 12.78
N GLY A 35 12.75 5.25 11.61
CA GLY A 35 12.04 5.17 10.36
C GLY A 35 10.61 4.70 10.59
N ALA A 36 9.65 5.55 10.28
CA ALA A 36 8.25 5.17 10.35
C ALA A 36 8.13 3.84 9.61
N ALA A 37 7.73 2.80 10.34
CA ALA A 37 7.61 1.47 9.76
C ALA A 37 6.81 1.61 8.46
N PRO A 38 7.29 1.07 7.33
CA PRO A 38 6.65 1.28 6.04
C PRO A 38 5.17 0.97 6.17
N ALA A 39 4.33 1.94 5.77
CA ALA A 39 2.89 1.85 5.92
C ALA A 39 2.37 0.52 5.36
N ALA A 40 1.67 -0.22 6.19
CA ALA A 40 1.05 -1.48 5.80
C ALA A 40 -0.45 -1.25 5.57
N CYS A 41 -0.99 -1.89 4.54
CA CYS A 41 -2.42 -1.92 4.27
C CYS A 41 -2.96 -3.32 4.52
N GLN A 42 -4.13 -3.41 5.15
CA GLN A 42 -4.87 -4.66 5.24
C GLN A 42 -5.53 -4.93 3.89
N VAL A 43 -4.99 -5.87 3.14
CA VAL A 43 -5.50 -6.27 1.82
C VAL A 43 -6.33 -7.53 1.95
N THR A 44 -7.51 -7.55 1.34
CA THR A 44 -8.39 -8.72 1.28
C THR A 44 -8.58 -9.12 -0.18
N LEU A 45 -8.39 -10.39 -0.46
CA LEU A 45 -8.55 -11.01 -1.77
C LEU A 45 -9.65 -12.07 -1.69
N PHE A 46 -10.67 -11.94 -2.55
CA PHE A 46 -11.77 -12.89 -2.70
C PHE A 46 -11.65 -13.61 -4.04
N ALA A 47 -11.90 -14.91 -4.04
CA ALA A 47 -12.13 -15.68 -5.24
C ALA A 47 -13.53 -16.27 -5.17
N ILE A 48 -14.37 -15.97 -6.15
CA ILE A 48 -15.80 -16.26 -6.15
C ILE A 48 -16.15 -16.90 -7.49
N ASN A 49 -16.84 -18.03 -7.45
CA ASN A 49 -17.44 -18.63 -8.62
C ASN A 49 -18.84 -18.04 -8.83
N ALA A 50 -19.10 -17.50 -10.02
CA ALA A 50 -20.41 -17.02 -10.42
C ALA A 50 -21.09 -18.07 -11.30
N VAL A 51 -22.27 -18.51 -10.86
CA VAL A 51 -23.05 -19.58 -11.51
C VAL A 51 -24.26 -18.94 -12.21
N PRO A 52 -24.33 -18.96 -13.53
CA PRO A 52 -25.46 -18.39 -14.26
C PRO A 52 -26.76 -19.15 -13.96
N GLY A 53 -27.88 -18.42 -13.91
CA GLY A 53 -29.21 -19.00 -13.66
C GLY A 53 -29.45 -19.47 -12.21
N SER A 54 -28.51 -19.23 -11.31
CA SER A 54 -28.66 -19.49 -9.88
C SER A 54 -28.96 -18.20 -9.12
N GLU A 55 -29.76 -18.27 -8.07
CA GLU A 55 -29.99 -17.16 -7.14
C GLU A 55 -29.26 -17.35 -5.80
N MET A 56 -28.60 -18.48 -5.63
CA MET A 56 -27.91 -18.82 -4.39
C MET A 56 -26.70 -17.95 -4.15
N ILE A 57 -26.58 -17.40 -2.97
CA ILE A 57 -25.41 -16.65 -2.54
C ILE A 57 -24.85 -17.31 -1.28
N ASP A 58 -23.57 -17.62 -1.30
CA ASP A 58 -22.86 -18.12 -0.12
C ASP A 58 -23.06 -17.12 1.04
N PRO A 59 -23.52 -17.59 2.23
CA PRO A 59 -23.74 -16.71 3.40
C PRO A 59 -22.51 -15.88 3.76
N LYS A 60 -21.30 -16.36 3.50
CA LYS A 60 -20.05 -15.62 3.74
C LYS A 60 -19.90 -14.40 2.83
N LEU A 61 -20.64 -14.33 1.74
CA LEU A 61 -20.66 -13.20 0.81
C LEU A 61 -21.80 -12.21 1.09
N ALA A 62 -22.60 -12.42 2.15
CA ALA A 62 -23.80 -11.61 2.45
C ALA A 62 -23.50 -10.10 2.46
N ALA A 63 -22.37 -9.70 3.06
CA ALA A 63 -21.98 -8.28 3.15
C ALA A 63 -21.71 -7.61 1.80
N ILE A 64 -21.30 -8.37 0.79
CA ILE A 64 -20.98 -7.87 -0.55
C ILE A 64 -21.98 -8.33 -1.62
N ALA A 65 -23.00 -9.08 -1.23
CA ALA A 65 -24.03 -9.61 -2.14
C ALA A 65 -24.71 -8.53 -3.00
N PRO A 66 -25.05 -7.34 -2.49
CA PRO A 66 -25.65 -6.28 -3.31
C PRO A 66 -24.71 -5.84 -4.45
N GLN A 67 -23.40 -5.78 -4.20
CA GLN A 67 -22.40 -5.41 -5.19
C GLN A 67 -22.27 -6.51 -6.26
N LEU A 68 -22.22 -7.78 -5.84
CA LEU A 68 -22.12 -8.93 -6.73
C LEU A 68 -23.33 -9.03 -7.66
N ARG A 69 -24.55 -8.87 -7.13
CA ARG A 69 -25.79 -8.87 -7.94
C ARG A 69 -25.83 -7.73 -8.95
N LYS A 70 -25.27 -6.58 -8.61
CA LYS A 70 -25.16 -5.42 -9.51
C LYS A 70 -24.17 -5.67 -10.64
N LEU A 71 -23.09 -6.38 -10.34
CA LEU A 71 -22.02 -6.70 -11.28
C LEU A 71 -22.47 -7.78 -12.27
N LEU A 72 -23.07 -8.85 -11.77
CA LEU A 72 -23.54 -10.00 -12.56
C LEU A 72 -24.99 -10.36 -12.16
N PRO A 73 -25.99 -9.66 -12.71
CA PRO A 73 -27.38 -10.00 -12.46
C PRO A 73 -27.70 -11.40 -13.00
N GLY A 74 -28.60 -12.12 -12.32
CA GLY A 74 -28.99 -13.48 -12.71
C GLY A 74 -27.95 -14.56 -12.44
N HIS A 75 -26.94 -14.26 -11.59
CA HIS A 75 -25.95 -15.23 -11.16
C HIS A 75 -26.07 -15.50 -9.65
N GLY A 76 -25.84 -16.73 -9.26
CA GLY A 76 -25.50 -17.12 -7.90
C GLY A 76 -24.01 -16.99 -7.66
N PHE A 77 -23.60 -16.92 -6.39
CA PHE A 77 -22.20 -16.69 -6.02
C PHE A 77 -21.76 -17.67 -4.93
N LYS A 78 -20.73 -18.43 -5.23
CA LYS A 78 -20.09 -19.36 -4.31
C LYS A 78 -18.68 -18.85 -3.98
N LEU A 79 -18.40 -18.63 -2.69
CA LEU A 79 -17.06 -18.32 -2.25
C LEU A 79 -16.14 -19.54 -2.45
N LEU A 80 -15.06 -19.39 -3.19
CA LEU A 80 -14.01 -20.38 -3.32
C LEU A 80 -12.98 -20.19 -2.23
N GLU A 81 -12.45 -18.98 -2.12
CA GLU A 81 -11.46 -18.65 -1.09
C GLU A 81 -11.54 -17.15 -0.74
N VAL A 82 -11.17 -16.83 0.49
CA VAL A 82 -10.92 -15.46 0.95
C VAL A 82 -9.68 -15.44 1.81
N ARG A 83 -8.79 -14.50 1.53
CA ARG A 83 -7.60 -14.23 2.35
C ARG A 83 -7.49 -12.76 2.65
N SER A 84 -7.03 -12.47 3.87
CA SER A 84 -6.76 -11.10 4.31
C SER A 84 -5.42 -11.06 5.02
N LYS A 85 -4.58 -10.09 4.65
CA LYS A 85 -3.23 -9.95 5.19
C LYS A 85 -2.80 -8.49 5.19
N ALA A 86 -2.09 -8.06 6.24
CA ALA A 86 -1.38 -6.79 6.22
C ALA A 86 -0.17 -6.90 5.27
N LEU A 87 -0.16 -6.09 4.22
CA LEU A 87 0.89 -6.04 3.22
C LEU A 87 1.63 -4.72 3.30
N ARG A 88 2.93 -4.77 3.10
CA ARG A 88 3.79 -3.63 2.77
C ARG A 88 3.99 -3.55 1.27
N THR A 89 4.45 -2.42 0.77
CA THR A 89 4.82 -2.24 -0.64
C THR A 89 5.68 -3.40 -1.14
N GLY A 90 5.32 -3.96 -2.29
CA GLY A 90 5.97 -5.10 -2.92
C GLY A 90 5.57 -6.47 -2.37
N GLN A 91 4.84 -6.54 -1.26
CA GLN A 91 4.37 -7.81 -0.72
C GLN A 91 3.12 -8.30 -1.43
N THR A 92 2.96 -9.62 -1.46
CA THR A 92 1.90 -10.32 -2.19
C THR A 92 1.04 -11.16 -1.25
N ILE A 93 -0.25 -11.21 -1.56
CA ILE A 93 -1.21 -12.20 -1.04
C ILE A 93 -1.65 -13.10 -2.20
N ARG A 94 -1.82 -14.40 -1.95
CA ARG A 94 -2.21 -15.40 -2.96
C ARG A 94 -3.32 -16.29 -2.45
N CYS A 95 -4.17 -16.72 -3.39
CA CYS A 95 -5.21 -17.75 -3.21
C CYS A 95 -4.97 -18.83 -4.26
N GLU A 96 -4.82 -20.06 -3.81
CA GLU A 96 -4.74 -21.25 -4.66
C GLU A 96 -6.15 -21.81 -4.84
N LEU A 97 -6.66 -21.78 -6.08
CA LEU A 97 -8.06 -22.10 -6.36
C LEU A 97 -8.28 -23.52 -6.87
N GLY A 98 -7.20 -24.31 -6.90
CA GLY A 98 -7.21 -25.65 -7.45
C GLY A 98 -7.01 -25.69 -8.96
N ASN A 99 -6.78 -26.88 -9.52
CA ASN A 99 -6.58 -27.11 -10.97
C ASN A 99 -5.51 -26.21 -11.61
N GLY A 100 -4.48 -25.83 -10.84
CA GLY A 100 -3.42 -24.93 -11.29
C GLY A 100 -3.81 -23.43 -11.37
N LEU A 101 -5.01 -23.09 -10.89
CA LEU A 101 -5.50 -21.72 -10.91
C LEU A 101 -5.07 -20.97 -9.64
N THR A 102 -4.44 -19.83 -9.81
CA THR A 102 -3.92 -18.99 -8.72
C THR A 102 -4.30 -17.53 -8.92
N ALA A 103 -4.95 -16.93 -7.93
CA ALA A 103 -5.17 -15.50 -7.86
C ALA A 103 -4.14 -14.85 -6.94
N SER A 104 -3.62 -13.70 -7.30
CA SER A 104 -2.67 -12.96 -6.48
C SER A 104 -2.87 -11.45 -6.54
N THR A 105 -2.49 -10.77 -5.47
CA THR A 105 -2.52 -9.31 -5.39
C THR A 105 -1.25 -8.81 -4.71
N VAL A 106 -0.59 -7.85 -5.33
CA VAL A 106 0.59 -7.14 -4.80
C VAL A 106 0.17 -5.75 -4.35
N LEU A 107 0.62 -5.31 -3.18
CA LEU A 107 0.52 -3.91 -2.80
C LEU A 107 1.62 -3.12 -3.50
N VAL A 108 1.24 -2.25 -4.44
CA VAL A 108 2.16 -1.38 -5.18
C VAL A 108 2.46 -0.13 -4.37
N ARG A 109 1.40 0.54 -3.89
CA ARG A 109 1.51 1.76 -3.09
C ARG A 109 0.39 1.83 -2.06
N PRO A 110 0.71 2.06 -0.76
CA PRO A 110 -0.29 2.14 0.31
C PRO A 110 -1.26 3.31 0.14
N ARG A 111 -0.80 4.39 -0.48
CA ARG A 111 -1.63 5.57 -0.76
C ARG A 111 -0.97 6.42 -1.85
N ASP A 112 -1.71 6.74 -2.91
CA ASP A 112 -1.29 7.66 -3.94
C ASP A 112 -1.60 9.13 -3.54
N GLU A 113 -1.31 10.08 -4.43
CA GLU A 113 -1.59 11.52 -4.25
C GLU A 113 -3.10 11.81 -4.10
N ASN A 114 -3.96 10.93 -4.60
CA ASN A 114 -5.43 11.05 -4.50
C ASN A 114 -6.00 10.23 -3.33
N GLY A 115 -5.15 9.70 -2.47
CA GLY A 115 -5.55 8.88 -1.32
C GLY A 115 -6.00 7.47 -1.67
N LYS A 116 -5.81 7.00 -2.91
CA LYS A 116 -6.15 5.64 -3.34
C LYS A 116 -5.00 4.68 -3.04
N ILE A 117 -5.37 3.42 -2.81
CA ILE A 117 -4.43 2.33 -2.63
C ILE A 117 -4.19 1.68 -3.99
N GLU A 118 -2.93 1.60 -4.41
CA GLU A 118 -2.55 0.97 -5.67
C GLU A 118 -2.19 -0.50 -5.42
N LEU A 119 -2.89 -1.35 -6.13
CA LEU A 119 -2.74 -2.80 -6.12
C LEU A 119 -2.46 -3.29 -7.54
N ARG A 120 -1.90 -4.47 -7.66
CA ARG A 120 -1.78 -5.18 -8.93
C ARG A 120 -2.35 -6.57 -8.76
N CYS A 121 -3.41 -6.87 -9.50
CA CYS A 121 -4.14 -8.13 -9.41
C CYS A 121 -3.80 -9.02 -10.60
N ALA A 122 -3.49 -10.27 -10.35
CA ALA A 122 -3.19 -11.24 -11.38
C ALA A 122 -3.96 -12.54 -11.16
N LEU A 123 -4.36 -13.16 -12.24
CA LEU A 123 -4.90 -14.51 -12.30
C LEU A 123 -4.05 -15.35 -13.25
N ARG A 124 -3.66 -16.53 -12.83
CA ARG A 124 -2.83 -17.46 -13.60
C ARG A 124 -3.44 -18.86 -13.61
N LEU A 125 -3.24 -19.56 -14.70
CA LEU A 125 -3.53 -20.98 -14.84
C LEU A 125 -2.24 -21.71 -15.26
N ASN A 126 -1.75 -22.62 -14.43
CA ASN A 126 -0.48 -23.35 -14.66
C ASN A 126 0.66 -22.40 -15.06
N GLU A 127 0.85 -21.30 -14.28
CA GLU A 127 1.83 -20.24 -14.51
C GLU A 127 1.54 -19.33 -15.75
N ILE A 128 0.57 -19.67 -16.59
CA ILE A 128 0.16 -18.82 -17.73
C ILE A 128 -0.73 -17.69 -17.19
N GLY A 129 -0.37 -16.46 -17.49
CA GLY A 129 -1.17 -15.29 -17.11
C GLY A 129 -2.48 -15.24 -17.86
N LEU A 130 -3.60 -15.25 -17.14
CA LEU A 130 -4.94 -15.01 -17.69
C LEU A 130 -5.28 -13.52 -17.72
N PHE A 131 -4.87 -12.80 -16.67
CA PHE A 131 -4.81 -11.34 -16.64
C PHE A 131 -3.78 -10.87 -15.58
N ASP A 132 -3.33 -9.63 -15.75
CA ASP A 132 -2.47 -8.90 -14.80
C ASP A 132 -2.77 -7.41 -14.95
N ILE A 133 -3.53 -6.86 -14.01
CA ILE A 133 -4.08 -5.51 -14.09
C ILE A 133 -3.72 -4.64 -12.89
N PRO A 134 -3.41 -3.35 -13.11
CA PRO A 134 -3.30 -2.38 -12.05
C PRO A 134 -4.70 -1.99 -11.56
N VAL A 135 -4.84 -1.82 -10.25
CA VAL A 135 -6.08 -1.39 -9.58
C VAL A 135 -5.75 -0.25 -8.63
N ALA A 136 -6.41 0.88 -8.76
CA ALA A 136 -6.36 1.98 -7.81
C ALA A 136 -7.73 2.14 -7.16
N THR A 137 -7.85 1.77 -5.89
CA THR A 137 -9.11 1.78 -5.17
C THR A 137 -9.06 2.67 -3.93
N PRO A 138 -10.11 3.45 -3.65
CA PRO A 138 -10.22 4.12 -2.37
C PRO A 138 -10.18 3.11 -1.21
N PRO A 139 -9.71 3.50 -0.03
CA PRO A 139 -9.78 2.65 1.16
C PRO A 139 -11.21 2.17 1.43
N ASN A 140 -11.34 0.91 1.87
CA ASN A 140 -12.62 0.25 2.20
C ASN A 140 -13.57 0.03 0.99
N GLN A 141 -13.09 0.18 -0.23
CA GLN A 141 -13.85 -0.19 -1.42
C GLN A 141 -13.29 -1.48 -2.02
N LEU A 142 -14.21 -2.27 -2.62
CA LEU A 142 -13.86 -3.49 -3.34
C LEU A 142 -13.87 -3.21 -4.84
N PHE A 143 -12.84 -3.68 -5.50
CA PHE A 143 -12.76 -3.77 -6.95
C PHE A 143 -12.92 -5.22 -7.36
N PHE A 144 -13.68 -5.47 -8.42
CA PHE A 144 -13.90 -6.81 -8.95
C PHE A 144 -13.45 -6.87 -10.41
N CYS A 145 -12.77 -7.95 -10.76
CA CYS A 145 -12.54 -8.36 -12.14
C CYS A 145 -13.11 -9.76 -12.33
N ASP A 146 -13.63 -10.05 -13.50
CA ASP A 146 -14.18 -11.34 -13.85
C ASP A 146 -13.44 -11.96 -15.03
N ARG A 147 -13.46 -13.28 -15.10
CA ARG A 147 -12.92 -14.06 -16.19
C ARG A 147 -13.84 -15.24 -16.47
N LEU A 148 -14.26 -15.37 -17.71
CA LEU A 148 -14.88 -16.59 -18.21
C LEU A 148 -13.75 -17.62 -18.46
N LEU A 149 -13.86 -18.79 -17.87
CA LEU A 149 -12.94 -19.90 -18.10
C LEU A 149 -13.44 -20.79 -19.24
N ASP A 150 -12.55 -21.62 -19.77
CA ASP A 150 -12.84 -22.46 -20.95
C ASP A 150 -13.93 -23.53 -20.67
N ASP A 151 -14.14 -23.88 -19.41
CA ASP A 151 -15.21 -24.76 -18.95
C ASP A 151 -16.58 -24.07 -18.79
N GLY A 152 -16.69 -22.78 -19.17
CA GLY A 152 -17.88 -21.98 -19.00
C GLY A 152 -18.06 -21.41 -17.58
N THR A 153 -17.19 -21.73 -16.67
CA THR A 153 -17.19 -21.14 -15.31
C THR A 153 -16.79 -19.68 -15.36
N ARG A 154 -17.53 -18.83 -14.66
CA ARG A 154 -17.16 -17.42 -14.49
C ARG A 154 -16.57 -17.20 -13.11
N LEU A 155 -15.31 -16.81 -13.09
CA LEU A 155 -14.56 -16.55 -11.87
C LEU A 155 -14.49 -15.03 -11.64
N LEU A 156 -14.91 -14.59 -10.45
CA LEU A 156 -14.70 -13.21 -9.98
C LEU A 156 -13.56 -13.16 -8.98
N ILE A 157 -12.65 -12.23 -9.20
CA ILE A 157 -11.61 -11.87 -8.25
C ILE A 157 -11.94 -10.50 -7.68
N GLY A 158 -12.23 -10.45 -6.39
CA GLY A 158 -12.50 -9.22 -5.65
C GLY A 158 -11.28 -8.83 -4.81
N VAL A 159 -10.89 -7.58 -4.86
CA VAL A 159 -9.80 -7.07 -4.04
C VAL A 159 -10.18 -5.74 -3.40
N GLY A 160 -9.79 -5.58 -2.15
CA GLY A 160 -9.94 -4.33 -1.42
C GLY A 160 -8.84 -4.15 -0.39
N ALA A 161 -8.66 -2.92 0.06
CA ALA A 161 -7.66 -2.59 1.05
C ALA A 161 -8.12 -1.47 2.00
N ARG A 162 -7.53 -1.43 3.19
CA ARG A 162 -7.78 -0.42 4.22
C ARG A 162 -6.55 -0.17 5.07
#